data_036ad679081b90cfa988a02253ca40b6
#
_entry.id   036ad679081b90cfa988a02253ca40b6
#
_cell.length_a   1.000
_cell.length_b   1.000
_cell.length_c   1.000
_cell.angle_alpha   90.00
_cell.angle_beta   90.00
_cell.angle_gamma   90.00
#
_symmetry.space_group_name_H-M   'P 1'
#
loop_
_entity.id
_entity.type
_entity.pdbx_description
1 polymer ?
#
loop_
_entity_poly.entity_id
_entity_poly.type
_entity_poly.pdbx_seq_one_letter_code
_entity_poly.pdbx_strand_id
1 'polypeptide(L)'
;IQACGTSLQAAMGIAAKIAIGEIDSGIAMGSDTTSDAPIVFSKKFSGRLVQAQQAKSLGARVSAFKGLSLGELAPQPPSVAEPRTGLSMGQHCELMVQHWHVPREAQDQLAFESHRKAAAAYKSGYMDDLVVPCAGVYRDNNLREDISIERLSTLKPAFDRSEHGTLTA
;
A
#
# COMPACT_ATOMS: atom_id res chain seq x y z
N ILE A 1 13.81 5.82 3.18
CA ILE A 1 12.51 5.26 2.82
C ILE A 1 11.89 4.68 4.08
N GLN A 2 10.65 5.03 4.36
CA GLN A 2 9.88 4.58 5.53
C GLN A 2 8.47 4.11 5.14
N ALA A 3 8.37 3.41 4.02
CA ALA A 3 7.10 2.95 3.46
C ALA A 3 6.05 4.09 3.45
N CYS A 4 4.87 3.91 4.04
CA CYS A 4 3.81 4.92 4.07
C CYS A 4 4.20 6.23 4.79
N GLY A 5 5.18 6.20 5.69
CA GLY A 5 5.68 7.37 6.43
C GLY A 5 6.74 8.18 5.71
N THR A 6 7.12 7.85 4.47
CA THR A 6 8.23 8.50 3.76
C THR A 6 8.02 10.00 3.56
N SER A 7 6.83 10.44 3.17
CA SER A 7 6.51 11.87 2.97
C SER A 7 6.54 12.63 4.30
N LEU A 8 6.06 12.03 5.37
CA LEU A 8 6.11 12.63 6.71
C LEU A 8 7.56 12.81 7.17
N GLN A 9 8.40 11.79 6.97
CA GLN A 9 9.82 11.88 7.28
C GLN A 9 10.53 12.95 6.44
N ALA A 10 10.17 13.10 5.17
CA ALA A 10 10.68 14.19 4.33
C ALA A 10 10.29 15.56 4.88
N ALA A 11 9.04 15.75 5.32
CA ALA A 11 8.57 16.98 5.95
C ALA A 11 9.34 17.29 7.25
N MET A 12 9.55 16.29 8.10
CA MET A 12 10.35 16.43 9.33
C MET A 12 11.80 16.83 9.02
N GLY A 13 12.41 16.24 7.99
CA GLY A 13 13.77 16.58 7.55
C GLY A 13 13.87 18.04 7.07
N ILE A 14 12.89 18.53 6.30
CA ILE A 14 12.83 19.93 5.87
C ILE A 14 12.61 20.86 7.07
N ALA A 15 11.68 20.54 7.95
CA ALA A 15 11.42 21.35 9.16
C ALA A 15 12.67 21.47 10.05
N ALA A 16 13.43 20.38 10.22
CA ALA A 16 14.68 20.43 10.95
C ALA A 16 15.72 21.35 10.30
N LYS A 17 15.87 21.33 8.97
CA LYS A 17 16.78 22.21 8.21
C LYS A 17 16.39 23.68 8.32
N ILE A 18 15.10 23.98 8.28
CA ILE A 18 14.58 25.35 8.50
C ILE A 18 14.89 25.78 9.94
N ALA A 19 14.65 24.92 10.92
CA ALA A 19 14.86 25.25 12.34
C ALA A 19 16.31 25.59 12.69
N ILE A 20 17.29 24.96 12.01
CA ILE A 20 18.71 25.27 12.21
C ILE A 20 19.25 26.36 11.25
N GLY A 21 18.39 26.97 10.44
CA GLY A 21 18.77 28.03 9.50
C GLY A 21 19.59 27.58 8.29
N GLU A 22 19.56 26.30 7.94
CA GLU A 22 20.26 25.76 6.76
C GLU A 22 19.52 26.15 5.46
N ILE A 23 18.18 26.20 5.49
CA ILE A 23 17.32 26.61 4.39
C ILE A 23 16.14 27.44 4.94
N ASP A 24 15.57 28.31 4.11
CA ASP A 24 14.41 29.14 4.50
C ASP A 24 13.06 28.48 4.18
N SER A 25 13.03 27.64 3.15
CA SER A 25 11.82 26.95 2.71
C SER A 25 12.17 25.63 2.02
N GLY A 26 11.19 24.74 1.87
CA GLY A 26 11.37 23.48 1.17
C GLY A 26 10.04 22.80 0.86
N ILE A 27 10.06 21.87 -0.09
CA ILE A 27 8.90 21.09 -0.49
C ILE A 27 9.15 19.63 -0.11
N ALA A 28 8.28 19.08 0.72
CA ALA A 28 8.24 17.64 1.02
C ALA A 28 7.18 16.97 0.14
N MET A 29 7.59 15.94 -0.59
CA MET A 29 6.67 15.18 -1.44
C MET A 29 6.97 13.69 -1.38
N GLY A 30 5.99 12.91 -1.77
CA GLY A 30 6.13 11.48 -1.97
C GLY A 30 5.16 11.02 -3.06
N SER A 31 5.58 10.03 -3.81
CA SER A 31 4.71 9.35 -4.78
C SER A 31 4.88 7.84 -4.63
N ASP A 32 3.82 7.12 -4.91
CA ASP A 32 3.83 5.67 -4.92
C ASP A 32 2.96 5.15 -6.07
N THR A 33 3.21 3.92 -6.48
CA THR A 33 2.39 3.23 -7.47
C THR A 33 2.19 1.78 -7.05
N THR A 34 0.96 1.36 -7.01
CA THR A 34 0.58 -0.04 -6.74
C THR A 34 0.41 -0.84 -8.04
N SER A 35 0.29 -0.15 -9.18
CA SER A 35 0.08 -0.77 -10.49
C SER A 35 1.37 -1.29 -11.13
N ASP A 36 2.54 -0.77 -10.70
CA ASP A 36 3.87 -1.16 -11.18
C ASP A 36 4.69 -1.83 -10.08
N ALA A 37 4.06 -2.77 -9.39
CA ALA A 37 4.72 -3.54 -8.34
C ALA A 37 5.76 -4.49 -8.95
N PRO A 38 7.01 -4.54 -8.43
CA PRO A 38 8.04 -5.39 -8.98
C PRO A 38 7.70 -6.86 -8.79
N ILE A 39 7.68 -7.62 -9.87
CA ILE A 39 7.57 -9.07 -9.84
C ILE A 39 8.98 -9.64 -9.69
N VAL A 40 9.22 -10.36 -8.60
CA VAL A 40 10.54 -10.92 -8.29
C VAL A 40 10.55 -12.44 -8.44
N PHE A 41 11.72 -12.98 -8.72
CA PHE A 41 11.91 -14.43 -8.69
C PHE A 41 12.07 -14.97 -7.26
N SER A 42 11.83 -16.26 -7.09
CA SER A 42 12.10 -16.93 -5.82
C SER A 42 13.57 -16.74 -5.40
N LYS A 43 13.84 -16.69 -4.08
CA LYS A 43 15.22 -16.58 -3.56
C LYS A 43 16.14 -17.69 -4.08
N LYS A 44 15.59 -18.90 -4.29
CA LYS A 44 16.34 -20.04 -4.84
C LYS A 44 16.75 -19.78 -6.27
N PHE A 45 15.84 -19.35 -7.14
CA PHE A 45 16.15 -19.05 -8.52
C PHE A 45 17.07 -17.84 -8.66
N SER A 46 16.84 -16.77 -7.91
CA SER A 46 17.74 -15.61 -7.86
C SER A 46 19.16 -16.02 -7.44
N GLY A 47 19.31 -16.89 -6.44
CA GLY A 47 20.60 -17.43 -6.02
C GLY A 47 21.31 -18.20 -7.14
N ARG A 48 20.57 -19.01 -7.92
CA ARG A 48 21.13 -19.73 -9.09
C ARG A 48 21.59 -18.77 -10.18
N LEU A 49 20.85 -17.71 -10.45
CA LEU A 49 21.23 -16.68 -11.42
C LEU A 49 22.53 -15.99 -11.01
N VAL A 50 22.65 -15.62 -9.74
CA VAL A 50 23.90 -15.02 -9.20
C VAL A 50 25.06 -15.99 -9.30
N GLN A 51 24.86 -17.26 -8.95
CA GLN A 51 25.87 -18.32 -9.09
C GLN A 51 26.33 -18.49 -10.54
N ALA A 52 25.38 -18.53 -11.48
CA ALA A 52 25.68 -18.63 -12.90
C ALA A 52 26.43 -17.40 -13.43
N GLN A 53 26.09 -16.19 -12.94
CA GLN A 53 26.78 -14.96 -13.31
C GLN A 53 28.23 -14.94 -12.80
N GLN A 54 28.47 -15.42 -11.59
CA GLN A 54 29.80 -15.46 -10.98
C GLN A 54 30.69 -16.61 -11.50
N ALA A 55 30.10 -17.58 -12.19
CA ALA A 55 30.81 -18.75 -12.67
C ALA A 55 31.81 -18.40 -13.79
N LYS A 56 33.05 -18.87 -13.66
CA LYS A 56 34.17 -18.59 -14.59
C LYS A 56 34.18 -19.46 -15.86
N SER A 57 33.37 -20.52 -15.91
CA SER A 57 33.29 -21.43 -17.07
C SER A 57 31.84 -21.70 -17.47
N LEU A 58 31.63 -22.04 -18.75
CA LEU A 58 30.28 -22.41 -19.25
C LEU A 58 29.71 -23.63 -18.52
N GLY A 59 30.56 -24.64 -18.23
CA GLY A 59 30.09 -25.82 -17.47
C GLY A 59 29.61 -25.47 -16.07
N ALA A 60 30.30 -24.56 -15.36
CA ALA A 60 29.89 -24.08 -14.06
C ALA A 60 28.59 -23.25 -14.13
N ARG A 61 28.42 -22.45 -15.18
CA ARG A 61 27.15 -21.69 -15.42
C ARG A 61 25.97 -22.60 -15.58
N VAL A 62 26.09 -23.62 -16.43
CA VAL A 62 25.02 -24.61 -16.65
C VAL A 62 24.76 -25.43 -15.38
N SER A 63 25.80 -25.79 -14.64
CA SER A 63 25.67 -26.58 -13.41
C SER A 63 24.90 -25.85 -12.30
N ALA A 64 24.89 -24.50 -12.29
CA ALA A 64 24.11 -23.71 -11.35
C ALA A 64 22.60 -23.98 -11.46
N PHE A 65 22.13 -24.45 -12.62
CA PHE A 65 20.72 -24.78 -12.85
C PHE A 65 20.41 -26.28 -12.69
N LYS A 66 21.38 -27.10 -12.28
CA LYS A 66 21.15 -28.52 -12.02
C LYS A 66 20.10 -28.70 -10.93
N GLY A 67 19.07 -29.51 -11.21
CA GLY A 67 17.95 -29.74 -10.29
C GLY A 67 17.00 -28.54 -10.13
N LEU A 68 16.95 -27.64 -11.11
CA LEU A 68 15.95 -26.57 -11.16
C LEU A 68 14.55 -27.18 -11.28
N SER A 69 13.64 -26.79 -10.40
CA SER A 69 12.23 -27.15 -10.48
C SER A 69 11.41 -26.03 -11.16
N LEU A 70 10.34 -26.40 -11.85
CA LEU A 70 9.44 -25.42 -12.47
C LEU A 70 8.82 -24.46 -11.43
N GLY A 71 8.60 -24.92 -10.21
CA GLY A 71 8.10 -24.07 -9.11
C GLY A 71 9.08 -22.96 -8.69
N GLU A 72 10.39 -23.14 -8.92
CA GLU A 72 11.37 -22.09 -8.64
C GLU A 72 11.29 -20.93 -9.64
N LEU A 73 10.79 -21.19 -10.86
CA LEU A 73 10.60 -20.19 -11.91
C LEU A 73 9.35 -19.34 -11.73
N ALA A 74 8.41 -19.79 -10.88
CA ALA A 74 7.18 -19.05 -10.65
C ALA A 74 7.49 -17.65 -10.10
N PRO A 75 7.00 -16.58 -10.75
CA PRO A 75 7.19 -15.23 -10.25
C PRO A 75 6.47 -15.07 -8.91
N GLN A 76 7.10 -14.34 -8.00
CA GLN A 76 6.54 -14.05 -6.69
C GLN A 76 6.07 -12.60 -6.67
N PRO A 77 4.74 -12.36 -6.51
CA PRO A 77 4.26 -11.01 -6.26
C PRO A 77 4.79 -10.50 -4.91
N PRO A 78 4.94 -9.17 -4.76
CA PRO A 78 5.32 -8.59 -3.48
C PRO A 78 4.32 -9.01 -2.39
N SER A 79 4.85 -9.40 -1.23
CA SER A 79 4.00 -9.70 -0.08
C SER A 79 3.39 -8.41 0.46
N VAL A 80 2.07 -8.41 0.68
CA VAL A 80 1.37 -7.34 1.39
C VAL A 80 1.37 -7.56 2.91
N ALA A 81 1.95 -8.67 3.37
CA ALA A 81 2.04 -9.04 4.77
C ALA A 81 3.37 -8.58 5.39
N GLU A 82 3.32 -8.15 6.64
CA GLU A 82 4.50 -7.83 7.43
C GLU A 82 5.32 -9.10 7.69
N PRO A 83 6.64 -9.11 7.42
CA PRO A 83 7.44 -10.34 7.47
C PRO A 83 7.53 -11.03 8.84
N ARG A 84 7.43 -10.27 9.95
CA ARG A 84 7.54 -10.83 11.31
C ARG A 84 6.25 -11.47 11.78
N THR A 85 5.12 -10.87 11.45
CA THR A 85 3.80 -11.31 11.93
C THR A 85 3.06 -12.17 10.91
N GLY A 86 3.40 -12.04 9.63
CA GLY A 86 2.69 -12.66 8.53
C GLY A 86 1.31 -12.03 8.27
N LEU A 87 0.98 -10.93 8.95
CA LEU A 87 -0.31 -10.27 8.85
C LEU A 87 -0.26 -9.09 7.87
N SER A 88 -1.33 -8.91 7.11
CA SER A 88 -1.52 -7.73 6.27
C SER A 88 -1.87 -6.49 7.12
N MET A 89 -1.78 -5.29 6.53
CA MET A 89 -2.18 -4.05 7.19
C MET A 89 -3.63 -4.08 7.66
N GLY A 90 -4.55 -4.63 6.84
CA GLY A 90 -5.95 -4.79 7.22
C GLY A 90 -6.15 -5.75 8.40
N GLN A 91 -5.39 -6.85 8.45
CA GLN A 91 -5.43 -7.76 9.61
C GLN A 91 -4.88 -7.10 10.87
N HIS A 92 -3.81 -6.31 10.79
CA HIS A 92 -3.33 -5.52 11.93
C HIS A 92 -4.36 -4.48 12.36
N CYS A 93 -5.04 -3.83 11.42
CA CYS A 93 -6.12 -2.89 11.71
C CYS A 93 -7.30 -3.58 12.42
N GLU A 94 -7.69 -4.79 11.99
CA GLU A 94 -8.74 -5.58 12.66
C GLU A 94 -8.36 -5.90 14.10
N LEU A 95 -7.12 -6.34 14.37
CA LEU A 95 -6.64 -6.55 15.74
C LEU A 95 -6.71 -5.28 16.60
N MET A 96 -6.38 -4.13 16.02
CA MET A 96 -6.46 -2.84 16.71
C MET A 96 -7.93 -2.45 16.98
N VAL A 97 -8.81 -2.65 16.03
CA VAL A 97 -10.25 -2.41 16.16
C VAL A 97 -10.85 -3.26 17.28
N GLN A 98 -10.47 -4.53 17.36
CA GLN A 98 -10.89 -5.43 18.44
C GLN A 98 -10.32 -4.99 19.80
N HIS A 99 -9.04 -4.63 19.85
CA HIS A 99 -8.39 -4.18 21.09
C HIS A 99 -9.02 -2.91 21.66
N TRP A 100 -9.37 -1.95 20.81
CA TRP A 100 -9.96 -0.67 21.20
C TRP A 100 -11.49 -0.69 21.21
N HIS A 101 -12.10 -1.84 20.93
CA HIS A 101 -13.56 -2.01 20.89
C HIS A 101 -14.27 -0.98 19.99
N VAL A 102 -13.71 -0.71 18.81
CA VAL A 102 -14.32 0.21 17.85
C VAL A 102 -15.51 -0.47 17.18
N PRO A 103 -16.75 -0.01 17.40
CA PRO A 103 -17.94 -0.67 16.84
C PRO A 103 -17.99 -0.52 15.32
N ARG A 104 -18.63 -1.48 14.65
CA ARG A 104 -18.78 -1.51 13.19
C ARG A 104 -19.50 -0.25 12.67
N GLU A 105 -20.48 0.22 13.38
CA GLU A 105 -21.26 1.42 13.03
C GLU A 105 -20.37 2.67 12.97
N ALA A 106 -19.40 2.80 13.87
CA ALA A 106 -18.46 3.93 13.84
C ALA A 106 -17.52 3.86 12.63
N GLN A 107 -17.12 2.65 12.22
CA GLN A 107 -16.30 2.42 11.02
C GLN A 107 -17.10 2.79 9.76
N ASP A 108 -18.33 2.31 9.64
CA ASP A 108 -19.21 2.60 8.52
C ASP A 108 -19.54 4.09 8.44
N GLN A 109 -19.78 4.75 9.59
CA GLN A 109 -20.01 6.19 9.66
C GLN A 109 -18.80 6.99 9.19
N LEU A 110 -17.60 6.60 9.60
CA LEU A 110 -16.35 7.24 9.14
C LEU A 110 -16.19 7.13 7.62
N ALA A 111 -16.41 5.94 7.06
CA ALA A 111 -16.34 5.71 5.63
C ALA A 111 -17.38 6.54 4.86
N PHE A 112 -18.64 6.54 5.32
CA PHE A 112 -19.71 7.33 4.75
C PHE A 112 -19.38 8.83 4.73
N GLU A 113 -18.98 9.38 5.89
CA GLU A 113 -18.62 10.80 6.02
C GLU A 113 -17.45 11.19 5.15
N SER A 114 -16.45 10.31 5.02
CA SER A 114 -15.28 10.54 4.16
C SER A 114 -15.69 10.71 2.69
N HIS A 115 -16.47 9.80 2.15
CA HIS A 115 -16.97 9.90 0.79
C HIS A 115 -17.91 11.10 0.58
N ARG A 116 -18.82 11.34 1.52
CA ARG A 116 -19.75 12.48 1.47
C ARG A 116 -19.01 13.82 1.43
N LYS A 117 -18.00 13.99 2.29
CA LYS A 117 -17.18 15.21 2.33
C LYS A 117 -16.35 15.39 1.06
N ALA A 118 -15.75 14.33 0.54
CA ALA A 118 -15.01 14.39 -0.70
C ALA A 118 -15.92 14.73 -1.89
N ALA A 119 -17.10 14.12 -1.99
CA ALA A 119 -18.09 14.47 -3.03
C ALA A 119 -18.54 15.94 -2.94
N ALA A 120 -18.78 16.45 -1.73
CA ALA A 120 -19.11 17.85 -1.52
C ALA A 120 -17.97 18.80 -1.92
N ALA A 121 -16.72 18.44 -1.62
CA ALA A 121 -15.54 19.20 -2.01
C ALA A 121 -15.39 19.31 -3.54
N TYR A 122 -15.58 18.21 -4.27
CA TYR A 122 -15.61 18.24 -5.73
C TYR A 122 -16.77 19.09 -6.27
N LYS A 123 -17.97 18.94 -5.70
CA LYS A 123 -19.15 19.69 -6.13
C LYS A 123 -19.03 21.21 -5.89
N SER A 124 -18.32 21.61 -4.85
CA SER A 124 -18.12 23.03 -4.51
C SER A 124 -16.97 23.69 -5.30
N GLY A 125 -16.22 22.93 -6.12
CA GLY A 125 -15.01 23.42 -6.78
C GLY A 125 -13.77 23.51 -5.89
N TYR A 126 -13.84 23.05 -4.63
CA TYR A 126 -12.71 23.07 -3.70
C TYR A 126 -11.50 22.28 -4.20
N MET A 127 -11.74 21.27 -5.02
CA MET A 127 -10.67 20.41 -5.58
C MET A 127 -10.06 20.96 -6.87
N ASP A 128 -10.61 22.01 -7.48
CA ASP A 128 -10.23 22.46 -8.83
C ASP A 128 -8.76 22.92 -8.91
N ASP A 129 -8.26 23.56 -7.86
CA ASP A 129 -6.86 23.99 -7.77
C ASP A 129 -5.91 22.90 -7.24
N LEU A 130 -6.45 21.82 -6.69
CA LEU A 130 -5.68 20.77 -6.01
C LEU A 130 -5.46 19.55 -6.90
N VAL A 131 -6.41 19.24 -7.78
CA VAL A 131 -6.36 18.07 -8.66
C VAL A 131 -5.86 18.48 -10.03
N VAL A 132 -4.64 18.07 -10.36
CA VAL A 132 -4.04 18.30 -11.68
C VAL A 132 -4.34 17.09 -12.57
N PRO A 133 -4.97 17.27 -13.74
CA PRO A 133 -5.22 16.19 -14.67
C PRO A 133 -3.92 15.50 -15.11
N CYS A 134 -3.92 14.17 -15.09
CA CYS A 134 -2.76 13.37 -15.50
C CYS A 134 -3.21 12.14 -16.28
N ALA A 135 -2.60 11.90 -17.45
CA ALA A 135 -2.85 10.73 -18.30
C ALA A 135 -4.34 10.44 -18.56
N GLY A 136 -5.16 11.49 -18.74
CA GLY A 136 -6.59 11.36 -18.99
C GLY A 136 -7.46 11.14 -17.74
N VAL A 137 -6.87 11.15 -16.56
CA VAL A 137 -7.58 11.08 -15.28
C VAL A 137 -7.75 12.50 -14.74
N TYR A 138 -8.99 12.89 -14.46
CA TYR A 138 -9.38 14.22 -14.03
C TYR A 138 -9.96 14.25 -12.60
N ARG A 139 -10.21 13.09 -12.02
CA ARG A 139 -10.89 12.95 -10.75
C ARG A 139 -10.50 11.65 -10.06
N ASP A 140 -10.58 11.62 -8.75
CA ASP A 140 -10.43 10.40 -7.95
C ASP A 140 -11.50 9.37 -8.33
N ASN A 141 -11.09 8.21 -8.82
CA ASN A 141 -11.97 7.12 -9.23
C ASN A 141 -12.39 6.20 -8.06
N ASN A 142 -11.84 6.38 -6.87
CA ASN A 142 -12.25 5.66 -5.67
C ASN A 142 -13.43 6.31 -4.96
N LEU A 143 -13.75 7.56 -5.31
CA LEU A 143 -14.87 8.28 -4.71
C LEU A 143 -16.22 7.63 -5.09
N ARG A 144 -17.02 7.29 -4.07
CA ARG A 144 -18.36 6.73 -4.22
C ARG A 144 -19.39 7.74 -3.76
N GLU A 145 -20.06 8.38 -4.72
CA GLU A 145 -21.09 9.40 -4.43
C GLU A 145 -22.42 8.78 -3.98
N ASP A 146 -22.67 7.52 -4.37
CA ASP A 146 -23.89 6.76 -4.08
C ASP A 146 -23.76 5.91 -2.81
N ILE A 147 -22.77 6.18 -1.96
CA ILE A 147 -22.54 5.45 -0.71
C ILE A 147 -23.67 5.73 0.29
N SER A 148 -24.12 4.71 1.01
CA SER A 148 -25.05 4.85 2.14
C SER A 148 -24.66 3.96 3.31
N ILE A 149 -25.11 4.31 4.52
CA ILE A 149 -24.86 3.52 5.73
C ILE A 149 -25.48 2.14 5.60
N GLU A 150 -26.71 2.04 5.04
CA GLU A 150 -27.41 0.79 4.84
C GLU A 150 -26.60 -0.16 3.94
N ARG A 151 -25.99 0.38 2.87
CA ARG A 151 -25.16 -0.42 1.97
C ARG A 151 -23.85 -0.85 2.65
N LEU A 152 -23.21 0.03 3.41
CA LEU A 152 -21.99 -0.30 4.16
C LEU A 152 -22.27 -1.39 5.20
N SER A 153 -23.36 -1.33 5.94
CA SER A 153 -23.68 -2.31 6.96
C SER A 153 -23.90 -3.72 6.42
N THR A 154 -24.20 -3.88 5.12
CA THR A 154 -24.35 -5.19 4.47
C THR A 154 -23.02 -5.83 4.05
N LEU A 155 -21.94 -5.08 4.07
CA LEU A 155 -20.62 -5.59 3.67
C LEU A 155 -20.10 -6.59 4.71
N LYS A 156 -19.51 -7.66 4.21
CA LYS A 156 -18.91 -8.69 5.08
C LYS A 156 -17.51 -8.28 5.51
N PRO A 157 -17.08 -8.63 6.73
CA PRO A 157 -15.70 -8.45 7.16
C PRO A 157 -14.70 -9.10 6.20
N ALA A 158 -13.64 -8.37 5.87
CA ALA A 158 -12.65 -8.78 4.87
C ALA A 158 -11.39 -9.42 5.47
N PHE A 159 -11.00 -8.98 6.66
CA PHE A 159 -9.70 -9.31 7.26
C PHE A 159 -9.77 -10.35 8.36
N ASP A 160 -10.89 -10.44 9.05
CA ASP A 160 -11.26 -11.53 9.95
C ASP A 160 -12.66 -12.03 9.60
N ARG A 161 -12.77 -13.31 9.24
CA ARG A 161 -14.05 -13.94 8.86
C ARG A 161 -14.73 -14.66 10.01
N SER A 162 -14.17 -14.58 11.23
CA SER A 162 -14.82 -15.06 12.44
C SER A 162 -15.98 -14.13 12.87
N GLU A 163 -16.67 -14.52 13.91
CA GLU A 163 -17.73 -13.70 14.52
C GLU A 163 -17.22 -12.37 15.11
N HIS A 164 -15.91 -12.25 15.31
CA HIS A 164 -15.26 -11.05 15.87
C HIS A 164 -14.84 -10.03 14.80
N GLY A 165 -14.84 -10.43 13.53
CA GLY A 165 -14.44 -9.55 12.44
C GLY A 165 -15.46 -8.46 12.15
N THR A 166 -14.98 -7.22 11.99
CA THR A 166 -15.82 -6.06 11.74
C THR A 166 -15.34 -5.21 10.58
N LEU A 167 -14.03 -5.19 10.32
CA LEU A 167 -13.42 -4.33 9.31
C LEU A 167 -13.74 -4.80 7.89
N THR A 168 -14.34 -3.93 7.09
CA THR A 168 -14.64 -4.18 5.67
C THR A 168 -13.59 -3.59 4.74
N ALA A 169 -13.62 -3.96 3.47
CA ALA A 169 -12.73 -3.46 2.42
C ALA A 169 -13.48 -2.58 1.41
#